data_3b584ab1be1ece5526a72d53fe7139d8
#
_entry.id   3b584ab1be1ece5526a72d53fe7139d8
#
_cell.length_a   1.000
_cell.length_b   1.000
_cell.length_c   1.000
_cell.angle_alpha   90.00
_cell.angle_beta   90.00
_cell.angle_gamma   90.00
#
_symmetry.space_group_name_H-M   'P 1'
#
loop_
_entity.id
_entity.type
_entity.pdbx_description
1 polymer ?
#
loop_
_entity_poly.entity_id
_entity_poly.type
_entity_poly.pdbx_seq_one_letter_code
_entity_poly.pdbx_strand_id
1 'polypeptide(L)'
;MITQKELDNIYLMVSRNVRYYRRYNHSEYADERGRITQERLAELCDVSRSLISNIESEKVKQTFSISIIATISKVLNVPLEEFFKEHER
;
A
#
# COMPACT_ATOMS: atom_id res chain seq x y z
N MET A 1 4.01 -20.11 -16.27
CA MET A 1 3.97 -18.65 -16.46
C MET A 1 2.73 -18.08 -15.78
N ILE A 2 2.85 -16.93 -15.13
CA ILE A 2 1.70 -16.31 -14.46
C ILE A 2 0.66 -15.83 -15.47
N THR A 3 -0.63 -16.00 -15.16
CA THR A 3 -1.73 -15.49 -15.98
C THR A 3 -2.02 -14.04 -15.62
N GLN A 4 -2.73 -13.34 -16.50
CA GLN A 4 -3.15 -11.97 -16.21
C GLN A 4 -4.08 -11.91 -14.99
N LYS A 5 -4.96 -12.91 -14.84
CA LYS A 5 -5.85 -12.99 -13.69
C LYS A 5 -5.08 -13.16 -12.38
N GLU A 6 -4.07 -14.01 -12.36
CA GLU A 6 -3.21 -14.20 -11.19
C GLU A 6 -2.47 -12.92 -10.84
N LEU A 7 -1.96 -12.22 -11.84
CA LEU A 7 -1.27 -10.94 -11.64
C LEU A 7 -2.22 -9.89 -11.09
N ASP A 8 -3.43 -9.79 -11.65
CA ASP A 8 -4.46 -8.87 -11.17
C ASP A 8 -4.80 -9.14 -9.69
N ASN A 9 -4.88 -10.41 -9.31
CA ASN A 9 -5.13 -10.79 -7.92
C ASN A 9 -3.99 -10.37 -6.99
N ILE A 10 -2.74 -10.43 -7.46
CA ILE A 10 -1.59 -9.96 -6.68
C ILE A 10 -1.68 -8.44 -6.47
N TYR A 11 -1.96 -7.68 -7.52
CA TYR A 11 -2.13 -6.23 -7.40
C TYR A 11 -3.25 -5.86 -6.44
N LEU A 12 -4.38 -6.56 -6.52
CA LEU A 12 -5.50 -6.34 -5.62
C LEU A 12 -5.14 -6.62 -4.16
N MET A 13 -4.43 -7.70 -3.93
CA MET A 13 -3.94 -8.07 -2.59
C MET A 13 -3.02 -6.99 -2.02
N VAL A 14 -2.08 -6.51 -2.83
CA VAL A 14 -1.16 -5.44 -2.41
C VAL A 14 -1.93 -4.15 -2.14
N SER A 15 -2.89 -3.80 -2.99
CA SER A 15 -3.75 -2.62 -2.79
C SER A 15 -4.46 -2.64 -1.43
N ARG A 16 -5.05 -3.78 -1.09
CA ARG A 16 -5.72 -3.97 0.19
C ARG A 16 -4.76 -3.87 1.37
N ASN A 17 -3.58 -4.44 1.23
CA ASN A 17 -2.57 -4.42 2.28
C ASN A 17 -2.00 -3.01 2.50
N VAL A 18 -1.76 -2.25 1.43
CA VAL A 18 -1.32 -0.85 1.55
C VAL A 18 -2.34 -0.04 2.33
N ARG A 19 -3.60 -0.15 1.96
CA ARG A 19 -4.70 0.55 2.64
C ARG A 19 -4.79 0.15 4.11
N TYR A 20 -4.72 -1.14 4.40
CA TYR A 20 -4.80 -1.66 5.77
C TYR A 20 -3.67 -1.12 6.64
N TYR A 21 -2.41 -1.27 6.20
CA TYR A 21 -1.26 -0.86 7.00
C TYR A 21 -1.12 0.66 7.12
N ARG A 22 -1.68 1.42 6.18
CA ARG A 22 -1.78 2.86 6.32
C ARG A 22 -2.77 3.25 7.42
N ARG A 23 -3.86 2.53 7.54
CA ARG A 23 -4.95 2.82 8.50
C ARG A 23 -4.73 2.23 9.88
N TYR A 24 -3.86 1.24 10.00
CA TYR A 24 -3.54 0.58 11.27
C TYR A 24 -2.03 0.51 11.39
N ASN A 25 -1.43 1.59 11.86
CA ASN A 25 0.01 1.77 11.82
C ASN A 25 0.57 2.13 13.19
N HIS A 26 1.77 1.67 13.47
CA HIS A 26 2.47 1.92 14.71
C HIS A 26 3.76 2.72 14.51
N SER A 27 3.95 3.30 13.31
CA SER A 27 5.13 4.12 13.05
C SER A 27 5.02 5.48 13.73
N GLU A 28 6.15 6.19 13.83
CA GLU A 28 6.19 7.55 14.37
C GLU A 28 5.36 8.57 13.57
N TYR A 29 5.01 8.23 12.33
CA TYR A 29 4.24 9.12 11.45
C TYR A 29 2.73 8.99 11.63
N ALA A 30 2.27 7.98 12.36
CA ALA A 30 0.86 7.76 12.59
C ALA A 30 0.31 8.80 13.59
N ASP A 31 -0.97 9.14 13.42
CA ASP A 31 -1.66 9.99 14.38
C ASP A 31 -1.98 9.18 15.66
N GLU A 32 -2.63 9.81 16.62
CA GLU A 32 -2.99 9.18 17.90
C GLU A 32 -3.92 7.97 17.76
N ARG A 33 -4.58 7.81 16.60
CA ARG A 33 -5.45 6.68 16.29
C ARG A 33 -4.71 5.58 15.52
N GLY A 34 -3.41 5.74 15.28
CA GLY A 34 -2.63 4.79 14.50
C GLY A 34 -2.87 4.91 12.99
N ARG A 35 -3.30 6.07 12.51
CA ARG A 35 -3.63 6.29 11.10
C ARG A 35 -2.66 7.27 10.45
N ILE A 36 -2.38 7.00 9.18
CA ILE A 36 -1.67 7.92 8.29
C ILE A 36 -2.62 8.22 7.14
N THR A 37 -2.88 9.49 6.83
CA THR A 37 -3.73 9.85 5.70
C THR A 37 -3.04 9.52 4.38
N GLN A 38 -3.81 9.39 3.30
CA GLN A 38 -3.24 9.22 1.96
C GLN A 38 -2.33 10.38 1.59
N GLU A 39 -2.74 11.60 1.93
CA GLU A 39 -1.95 12.80 1.68
C GLU A 39 -0.61 12.74 2.42
N ARG A 40 -0.63 12.37 3.69
CA ARG A 40 0.59 12.26 4.49
C ARG A 40 1.51 11.16 3.97
N LEU A 41 0.95 10.01 3.62
CA LEU A 41 1.74 8.93 3.04
C LEU A 41 2.40 9.37 1.73
N ALA A 42 1.66 10.10 0.89
CA ALA A 42 2.19 10.63 -0.35
C ALA A 42 3.37 11.59 -0.10
N GLU A 43 3.24 12.50 0.86
CA GLU A 43 4.33 13.39 1.26
C GLU A 43 5.56 12.62 1.70
N LEU A 44 5.38 11.64 2.57
CA LEU A 44 6.48 10.82 3.12
C LEU A 44 7.17 9.99 2.04
N CYS A 45 6.44 9.57 1.01
CA CYS A 45 6.97 8.81 -0.12
C CYS A 45 7.46 9.69 -1.27
N ASP A 46 7.27 11.00 -1.18
CA ASP A 46 7.61 11.98 -2.23
C ASP A 46 6.92 11.64 -3.56
N VAL A 47 5.62 11.37 -3.47
CA VAL A 47 4.76 11.08 -4.64
C VAL A 47 3.45 11.86 -4.51
N SER A 48 2.65 11.85 -5.56
CA SER A 48 1.34 12.52 -5.53
C SER A 48 0.33 11.72 -4.70
N ARG A 49 -0.63 12.42 -4.09
CA ARG A 49 -1.75 11.79 -3.42
C ARG A 49 -2.55 10.91 -4.39
N SER A 50 -2.68 11.35 -5.65
CA SER A 50 -3.37 10.58 -6.68
C SER A 50 -2.73 9.21 -6.90
N LEU A 51 -1.40 9.13 -6.84
CA LEU A 51 -0.71 7.85 -6.97
C LEU A 51 -1.10 6.92 -5.80
N ILE A 52 -1.07 7.41 -4.58
CA ILE A 52 -1.46 6.62 -3.40
C ILE A 52 -2.92 6.18 -3.51
N SER A 53 -3.81 7.10 -3.86
CA SER A 53 -5.22 6.80 -4.04
C SER A 53 -5.44 5.71 -5.10
N ASN A 54 -4.72 5.79 -6.22
CA ASN A 54 -4.82 4.79 -7.28
C ASN A 54 -4.28 3.44 -6.85
N ILE A 55 -3.17 3.40 -6.11
CA ILE A 55 -2.60 2.15 -5.58
C ILE A 55 -3.63 1.45 -4.69
N GLU A 56 -4.35 2.19 -3.85
CA GLU A 56 -5.33 1.63 -2.92
C GLU A 56 -6.68 1.33 -3.56
N SER A 57 -6.92 1.78 -4.79
CA SER A 57 -8.21 1.60 -5.44
C SER A 57 -8.37 0.19 -5.99
N GLU A 58 -9.44 -0.49 -5.59
CA GLU A 58 -9.79 -1.80 -6.13
C GLU A 58 -10.50 -1.71 -7.48
N LYS A 59 -10.92 -0.50 -7.88
CA LYS A 59 -11.66 -0.26 -9.12
C LYS A 59 -10.76 0.14 -10.28
N VAL A 60 -9.58 0.67 -9.98
CA VAL A 60 -8.62 1.12 -10.98
C VAL A 60 -7.61 0.02 -11.20
N LYS A 61 -7.59 -0.54 -12.42
CA LYS A 61 -6.56 -1.50 -12.80
C LYS A 61 -5.29 -0.73 -13.10
N GLN A 62 -4.48 -0.56 -12.09
CA GLN A 62 -3.21 0.15 -12.22
C GLN A 62 -2.09 -0.74 -11.74
N THR A 63 -1.06 -0.85 -12.57
CA THR A 63 0.19 -1.48 -12.16
C THR A 63 1.03 -0.45 -11.41
N PHE A 64 1.80 -0.90 -10.45
CA PHE A 64 2.74 -0.07 -9.73
C PHE A 64 4.05 -0.81 -9.55
N SER A 65 5.13 -0.05 -9.44
CA SER A 65 6.47 -0.64 -9.35
C SER A 65 6.74 -1.21 -7.97
N ILE A 66 7.65 -2.18 -7.93
CA ILE A 66 8.12 -2.72 -6.64
C ILE A 66 8.81 -1.63 -5.83
N SER A 67 9.44 -0.64 -6.48
CA SER A 67 10.13 0.43 -5.77
C SER A 67 9.17 1.30 -4.96
N ILE A 68 7.97 1.59 -5.46
CA ILE A 68 6.98 2.35 -4.68
C ILE A 68 6.47 1.54 -3.49
N ILE A 69 6.23 0.24 -3.67
CA ILE A 69 5.78 -0.61 -2.57
C ILE A 69 6.88 -0.74 -1.52
N ALA A 70 8.13 -0.86 -1.93
CA ALA A 70 9.26 -0.89 -0.99
C ALA A 70 9.38 0.42 -0.21
N THR A 71 9.14 1.56 -0.85
CA THR A 71 9.14 2.87 -0.19
C THR A 71 8.01 2.96 0.83
N ILE A 72 6.80 2.53 0.45
CA ILE A 72 5.65 2.49 1.36
C ILE A 72 5.94 1.58 2.55
N SER A 73 6.50 0.40 2.30
CA SER A 73 6.91 -0.54 3.34
C SER A 73 7.82 0.12 4.36
N LYS A 74 8.83 0.84 3.89
CA LYS A 74 9.78 1.53 4.75
C LYS A 74 9.12 2.63 5.57
N VAL A 75 8.29 3.46 4.95
CA VAL A 75 7.57 4.55 5.62
C VAL A 75 6.62 4.01 6.68
N LEU A 76 5.86 2.98 6.35
CA LEU A 76 4.89 2.38 7.27
C LEU A 76 5.55 1.47 8.32
N ASN A 77 6.84 1.20 8.19
CA ASN A 77 7.57 0.29 9.06
C ASN A 77 6.94 -1.10 9.12
N VAL A 78 6.56 -1.61 7.96
CA VAL A 78 5.97 -2.93 7.78
C VAL A 78 6.86 -3.72 6.83
N PRO A 79 7.25 -4.97 7.15
CA PRO A 79 8.07 -5.77 6.25
C PRO A 79 7.44 -5.87 4.85
N LEU A 80 8.26 -5.74 3.83
CA LEU A 80 7.79 -5.76 2.44
C LEU A 80 6.95 -7.00 2.13
N GLU A 81 7.36 -8.15 2.63
CA GLU A 81 6.66 -9.41 2.42
C GLU A 81 5.21 -9.41 2.89
N GLU A 82 4.87 -8.60 3.89
CA GLU A 82 3.51 -8.51 4.41
C GLU A 82 2.52 -7.96 3.38
N PHE A 83 3.01 -7.17 2.42
CA PHE A 83 2.17 -6.61 1.36
C PHE A 83 1.78 -7.66 0.31
N PHE A 84 2.50 -8.78 0.28
CA PHE A 84 2.29 -9.86 -0.69
C PHE A 84 1.65 -11.10 -0.07
N LYS A 85 1.09 -10.96 1.13
CA LYS A 85 0.38 -12.03 1.82
C LYS A 85 -1.11 -11.73 1.87
N GLU A 86 -1.92 -12.77 1.82
CA GLU A 86 -3.32 -12.66 2.17
C GLU A 86 -3.45 -12.67 3.69
N HIS A 87 -4.25 -11.76 4.21
CA HIS A 87 -4.52 -11.68 5.64
C HIS A 87 -6.01 -11.82 5.89
N GLU A 88 -6.38 -12.55 6.92
CA GLU A 88 -7.74 -12.58 7.42
C GLU A 88 -7.97 -11.32 8.26
N ARG A 89 -8.97 -10.54 7.87
CA ARG A 89 -9.26 -9.26 8.52
C ARG A 89 -10.76 -9.09 8.75
#